data_a1d37879106feab7653f3b54a0a1c6f1
#
_entry.id   a1d37879106feab7653f3b54a0a1c6f1
#
_cell.length_a   1.000
_cell.length_b   1.000
_cell.length_c   1.000
_cell.angle_alpha   90.00
_cell.angle_beta   90.00
_cell.angle_gamma   90.00
#
_symmetry.space_group_name_H-M   'P 1'
#
loop_
_entity.id
_entity.type
_entity.pdbx_description
1 polymer ?
#
loop_
_entity_poly.entity_id
_entity_poly.type
_entity_poly.pdbx_seq_one_letter_code
_entity_poly.pdbx_strand_id
1 'polypeptide(L)'
;MSKLALNDVNIFYGDFHAVQNVNMQIPAQAVTAFIGPSGCGKSTVLRTINRMHEVIPGAYVKGEILLDGTNIYGPKVDPVSVRNTIGMVFQKANPFPTMSIEDNVVAGLKLSGEKNKKKLKEVAEKSLRGANLWDEVKDRLDKPGGGLSGGQQQRLCIARAIAVEPEVLLMDEPCSALDPISTLAVEDLIHELKENFTIVIVTHNMQQAARVSDKTGFFSLEATGKPGHLVEFDDTTTIFKNPSKKDTEDYISGRFG
;
A
#
# COMPACT_ATOMS: atom_id res chain seq x y z
N MET A 1 -2.27 -9.72 -17.17
CA MET A 1 -1.99 -8.36 -17.70
C MET A 1 -1.39 -7.52 -16.57
N SER A 2 -0.48 -6.61 -16.89
CA SER A 2 0.09 -5.70 -15.89
C SER A 2 -0.92 -4.60 -15.55
N LYS A 3 -1.15 -4.35 -14.26
CA LYS A 3 -2.00 -3.25 -13.78
C LYS A 3 -1.20 -1.95 -13.67
N LEU A 4 0.01 -2.07 -13.13
CA LEU A 4 0.95 -0.96 -13.00
C LEU A 4 2.26 -1.32 -13.70
N ALA A 5 2.86 -0.36 -14.41
CA ALA A 5 4.21 -0.48 -14.96
C ALA A 5 5.04 0.70 -14.52
N LEU A 6 6.20 0.41 -13.94
CA LEU A 6 7.22 1.39 -13.62
C LEU A 6 8.33 1.26 -14.65
N ASN A 7 8.62 2.33 -15.38
CA ASN A 7 9.60 2.37 -16.47
C ASN A 7 10.65 3.44 -16.16
N ASP A 8 11.85 3.00 -15.86
CA ASP A 8 13.02 3.83 -15.54
C ASP A 8 12.70 4.91 -14.48
N VAL A 9 12.00 4.50 -13.42
CA VAL A 9 11.53 5.42 -12.38
C VAL A 9 12.68 5.82 -11.47
N ASN A 10 12.91 7.14 -11.41
CA ASN A 10 13.91 7.78 -10.56
C ASN A 10 13.19 8.82 -9.68
N ILE A 11 13.45 8.80 -8.38
CA ILE A 11 12.70 9.60 -7.39
C ILE A 11 13.66 10.53 -6.64
N PHE A 12 13.28 11.79 -6.53
CA PHE A 12 14.10 12.84 -5.95
C PHE A 12 13.36 13.63 -4.87
N TYR A 13 14.10 14.11 -3.88
CA TYR A 13 13.69 15.10 -2.89
C TYR A 13 14.68 16.27 -2.94
N GLY A 14 14.34 17.35 -3.63
CA GLY A 14 15.29 18.40 -4.00
C GLY A 14 16.45 17.80 -4.80
N ASP A 15 17.68 18.01 -4.34
CA ASP A 15 18.89 17.47 -4.99
C ASP A 15 19.20 16.01 -4.56
N PHE A 16 18.49 15.47 -3.58
CA PHE A 16 18.73 14.12 -3.11
C PHE A 16 18.04 13.08 -4.03
N HIS A 17 18.85 12.24 -4.69
CA HIS A 17 18.37 11.11 -5.48
C HIS A 17 18.07 9.93 -4.55
N ALA A 18 16.80 9.73 -4.23
CA ALA A 18 16.37 8.76 -3.22
C ALA A 18 16.28 7.32 -3.76
N VAL A 19 15.79 7.16 -4.99
CA VAL A 19 15.63 5.86 -5.65
C VAL A 19 15.94 5.98 -7.12
N GLN A 20 16.66 5.01 -7.68
CA GLN A 20 17.10 5.02 -9.08
C GLN A 20 16.61 3.83 -9.89
N ASN A 21 16.32 4.06 -11.18
CA ASN A 21 16.16 3.07 -12.23
C ASN A 21 15.23 1.90 -11.91
N VAL A 22 14.07 2.19 -11.27
CA VAL A 22 13.10 1.14 -10.95
C VAL A 22 12.32 0.76 -12.19
N ASN A 23 12.41 -0.53 -12.55
CA ASN A 23 11.69 -1.15 -13.66
C ASN A 23 10.94 -2.37 -13.15
N MET A 24 9.59 -2.37 -13.21
CA MET A 24 8.78 -3.52 -12.80
C MET A 24 7.39 -3.50 -13.43
N GLN A 25 6.79 -4.68 -13.51
CA GLN A 25 5.42 -4.90 -13.99
C GLN A 25 4.59 -5.53 -12.88
N ILE A 26 3.68 -4.78 -12.28
CA ILE A 26 2.82 -5.25 -11.18
C ILE A 26 1.54 -5.86 -11.80
N PRO A 27 1.27 -7.16 -11.58
CA PRO A 27 0.11 -7.82 -12.15
C PRO A 27 -1.19 -7.33 -11.51
N ALA A 28 -2.29 -7.41 -12.28
CA ALA A 28 -3.63 -7.14 -11.78
C ALA A 28 -4.10 -8.26 -10.82
N GLN A 29 -4.95 -7.91 -9.85
CA GLN A 29 -5.58 -8.85 -8.92
C GLN A 29 -4.57 -9.82 -8.26
N ALA A 30 -3.47 -9.26 -7.80
CA ALA A 30 -2.39 -9.97 -7.13
C ALA A 30 -1.78 -9.08 -6.04
N VAL A 31 -1.07 -9.71 -5.12
CA VAL A 31 -0.31 -9.01 -4.09
C VAL A 31 1.16 -8.94 -4.49
N THR A 32 1.70 -7.74 -4.61
CA THR A 32 3.13 -7.50 -4.81
C THR A 32 3.75 -6.95 -3.53
N ALA A 33 4.75 -7.64 -2.97
CA ALA A 33 5.47 -7.18 -1.80
C ALA A 33 6.79 -6.47 -2.19
N PHE A 34 7.09 -5.35 -1.51
CA PHE A 34 8.41 -4.73 -1.53
C PHE A 34 9.11 -5.03 -0.22
N ILE A 35 10.26 -5.72 -0.29
CA ILE A 35 11.11 -6.07 0.84
C ILE A 35 12.49 -5.43 0.69
N GLY A 36 13.26 -5.37 1.77
CA GLY A 36 14.62 -4.83 1.79
C GLY A 36 14.93 -4.06 3.07
N PRO A 37 16.18 -3.67 3.29
CA PRO A 37 16.60 -2.96 4.48
C PRO A 37 15.91 -1.60 4.66
N SER A 38 15.93 -1.08 5.89
CA SER A 38 15.41 0.26 6.18
C SER A 38 16.19 1.32 5.40
N GLY A 39 15.46 2.33 4.87
CA GLY A 39 16.08 3.42 4.12
C GLY A 39 16.35 3.16 2.63
N CYS A 40 16.15 1.94 2.11
CA CYS A 40 16.38 1.65 0.68
C CYS A 40 15.28 2.18 -0.28
N GLY A 41 14.31 2.96 0.21
CA GLY A 41 13.35 3.65 -0.64
C GLY A 41 12.03 2.93 -0.94
N LYS A 42 11.70 1.80 -0.32
CA LYS A 42 10.44 1.05 -0.55
C LYS A 42 9.19 1.91 -0.39
N SER A 43 9.03 2.57 0.76
CA SER A 43 7.90 3.46 1.02
C SER A 43 7.91 4.70 0.12
N THR A 44 9.09 5.13 -0.33
CA THR A 44 9.23 6.20 -1.32
C THR A 44 8.64 5.76 -2.66
N VAL A 45 9.02 4.57 -3.17
CA VAL A 45 8.44 4.00 -4.39
C VAL A 45 6.93 3.81 -4.23
N LEU A 46 6.49 3.23 -3.10
CA LEU A 46 5.06 3.01 -2.84
C LEU A 46 4.26 4.32 -2.93
N ARG A 47 4.71 5.37 -2.25
CA ARG A 47 4.05 6.69 -2.23
C ARG A 47 4.13 7.43 -3.58
N THR A 48 5.04 7.04 -4.43
CA THR A 48 5.16 7.58 -5.79
C THR A 48 4.06 7.00 -6.70
N ILE A 49 3.64 5.75 -6.48
CA ILE A 49 2.59 5.09 -7.27
C ILE A 49 1.23 5.81 -7.18
N ASN A 50 0.92 6.50 -6.06
CA ASN A 50 -0.29 7.31 -5.94
C ASN A 50 -0.01 8.82 -5.85
N ARG A 51 1.18 9.26 -6.21
CA ARG A 51 1.60 10.68 -6.19
C ARG A 51 1.60 11.33 -4.80
N MET A 52 1.59 10.52 -3.71
CA MET A 52 1.65 11.07 -2.34
C MET A 52 3.02 11.67 -2.00
N HIS A 53 4.11 11.28 -2.68
CA HIS A 53 5.42 11.90 -2.48
C HIS A 53 5.43 13.39 -2.84
N GLU A 54 4.58 13.84 -3.77
CA GLU A 54 4.47 15.25 -4.21
C GLU A 54 3.97 16.22 -3.10
N VAL A 55 3.43 15.69 -1.98
CA VAL A 55 3.08 16.55 -0.83
C VAL A 55 4.33 17.06 -0.09
N ILE A 56 5.50 16.48 -0.39
CA ILE A 56 6.79 16.93 0.14
C ILE A 56 7.35 17.97 -0.82
N PRO A 57 7.60 19.22 -0.36
CA PRO A 57 8.15 20.26 -1.22
C PRO A 57 9.48 19.84 -1.87
N GLY A 58 9.58 20.05 -3.18
CA GLY A 58 10.75 19.68 -3.96
C GLY A 58 10.84 18.20 -4.35
N ALA A 59 9.84 17.38 -4.03
CA ALA A 59 9.80 16.00 -4.50
C ALA A 59 9.35 15.94 -5.96
N TYR A 60 10.05 15.14 -6.78
CA TYR A 60 9.69 14.90 -8.18
C TYR A 60 10.14 13.52 -8.64
N VAL A 61 9.61 13.10 -9.79
CA VAL A 61 9.87 11.80 -10.42
C VAL A 61 10.36 12.03 -11.85
N LYS A 62 11.31 11.20 -12.28
CA LYS A 62 11.66 11.01 -13.69
C LYS A 62 11.32 9.59 -14.09
N GLY A 63 11.12 9.34 -15.38
CA GLY A 63 10.59 8.07 -15.89
C GLY A 63 9.07 8.09 -15.95
N GLU A 64 8.45 6.91 -16.04
CA GLU A 64 7.02 6.78 -16.22
C GLU A 64 6.43 5.77 -15.23
N ILE A 65 5.26 6.11 -14.69
CA ILE A 65 4.41 5.15 -13.95
C ILE A 65 3.09 5.06 -14.70
N LEU A 66 2.80 3.88 -15.23
CA LEU A 66 1.61 3.63 -16.02
C LEU A 66 0.60 2.86 -15.19
N LEU A 67 -0.65 3.33 -15.15
CA LEU A 67 -1.82 2.60 -14.68
C LEU A 67 -2.65 2.24 -15.92
N ASP A 68 -2.83 0.96 -16.19
CA ASP A 68 -3.49 0.46 -17.42
C ASP A 68 -2.99 1.16 -18.69
N GLY A 69 -1.67 1.35 -18.78
CA GLY A 69 -1.03 2.00 -19.93
C GLY A 69 -1.08 3.54 -19.93
N THR A 70 -1.77 4.17 -18.99
CA THR A 70 -1.85 5.63 -18.87
C THR A 70 -0.84 6.15 -17.87
N ASN A 71 0.06 7.07 -18.30
CA ASN A 71 1.03 7.67 -17.39
C ASN A 71 0.35 8.57 -16.36
N ILE A 72 0.42 8.19 -15.07
CA ILE A 72 -0.20 8.92 -13.97
C ILE A 72 0.45 10.29 -13.69
N TYR A 73 1.64 10.55 -14.25
CA TYR A 73 2.34 11.84 -14.20
C TYR A 73 2.14 12.67 -15.47
N GLY A 74 1.22 12.26 -16.36
CA GLY A 74 0.91 13.01 -17.56
C GLY A 74 0.44 14.44 -17.26
N PRO A 75 0.70 15.42 -18.14
CA PRO A 75 0.47 16.84 -17.86
C PRO A 75 -1.01 17.22 -17.65
N LYS A 76 -1.94 16.33 -18.04
CA LYS A 76 -3.38 16.53 -17.86
C LYS A 76 -4.00 15.62 -16.78
N VAL A 77 -3.16 14.87 -16.05
CA VAL A 77 -3.64 13.93 -15.03
C VAL A 77 -3.72 14.64 -13.68
N ASP A 78 -4.93 14.71 -13.13
CA ASP A 78 -5.18 15.28 -11.81
C ASP A 78 -4.70 14.32 -10.70
N PRO A 79 -3.81 14.77 -9.78
CA PRO A 79 -3.37 13.97 -8.65
C PRO A 79 -4.50 13.45 -7.74
N VAL A 80 -5.60 14.19 -7.62
CA VAL A 80 -6.76 13.78 -6.80
C VAL A 80 -7.45 12.58 -7.44
N SER A 81 -7.61 12.60 -8.76
CA SER A 81 -8.15 11.47 -9.52
C SER A 81 -7.28 10.21 -9.35
N VAL A 82 -5.96 10.35 -9.42
CA VAL A 82 -5.03 9.23 -9.19
C VAL A 82 -5.20 8.65 -7.78
N ARG A 83 -5.33 9.50 -6.75
CA ARG A 83 -5.49 9.05 -5.35
C ARG A 83 -6.86 8.43 -5.06
N ASN A 84 -7.87 8.74 -5.84
CA ASN A 84 -9.17 8.06 -5.78
C ASN A 84 -9.08 6.65 -6.38
N THR A 85 -8.30 6.49 -7.45
CA THR A 85 -8.12 5.19 -8.13
C THR A 85 -7.10 4.31 -7.41
N ILE A 86 -6.10 4.92 -6.75
CA ILE A 86 -5.02 4.23 -6.03
C ILE A 86 -5.08 4.61 -4.55
N GLY A 87 -5.79 3.81 -3.77
CA GLY A 87 -5.96 3.99 -2.32
C GLY A 87 -4.69 3.68 -1.53
N MET A 88 -4.60 4.17 -0.29
CA MET A 88 -3.44 3.94 0.57
C MET A 88 -3.83 3.68 2.02
N VAL A 89 -3.20 2.67 2.60
CA VAL A 89 -3.20 2.34 4.03
C VAL A 89 -1.81 2.61 4.58
N PHE A 90 -1.73 3.42 5.64
CA PHE A 90 -0.47 3.84 6.23
C PHE A 90 0.01 2.88 7.32
N GLN A 91 1.31 2.91 7.61
CA GLN A 91 1.97 2.13 8.64
C GLN A 91 1.32 2.31 10.02
N LYS A 92 1.09 3.56 10.42
CA LYS A 92 0.34 3.87 11.63
C LYS A 92 -1.13 4.07 11.26
N ALA A 93 -2.01 3.31 11.91
CA ALA A 93 -3.44 3.52 11.78
C ALA A 93 -3.77 5.00 12.05
N ASN A 94 -4.51 5.60 11.13
CA ASN A 94 -4.82 7.03 11.15
C ASN A 94 -6.33 7.28 10.96
N PRO A 95 -7.21 6.65 11.76
CA PRO A 95 -8.61 7.01 11.71
C PRO A 95 -8.76 8.47 12.12
N PHE A 96 -9.82 9.14 11.67
CA PHE A 96 -10.22 10.43 12.21
C PHE A 96 -10.75 10.21 13.64
N PRO A 97 -10.02 10.58 14.69
CA PRO A 97 -10.26 10.04 16.04
C PRO A 97 -11.59 10.49 16.65
N THR A 98 -12.08 11.66 16.27
CA THR A 98 -13.34 12.24 16.75
C THR A 98 -14.54 11.92 15.87
N MET A 99 -14.30 11.45 14.64
CA MET A 99 -15.38 11.00 13.75
C MET A 99 -15.90 9.62 14.19
N SER A 100 -17.18 9.38 13.97
CA SER A 100 -17.78 8.06 14.17
C SER A 100 -17.12 6.99 13.30
N ILE A 101 -17.31 5.72 13.64
CA ILE A 101 -16.81 4.59 12.85
C ILE A 101 -17.41 4.66 11.44
N GLU A 102 -18.74 4.87 11.31
CA GLU A 102 -19.42 5.02 10.01
C GLU A 102 -18.82 6.19 9.22
N ASP A 103 -18.68 7.36 9.85
CA ASP A 103 -18.15 8.55 9.18
C ASP A 103 -16.71 8.40 8.72
N ASN A 104 -15.89 7.67 9.48
CA ASN A 104 -14.53 7.33 9.05
C ASN A 104 -14.52 6.56 7.73
N VAL A 105 -15.38 5.54 7.61
CA VAL A 105 -15.44 4.70 6.39
C VAL A 105 -15.85 5.52 5.18
N VAL A 106 -16.90 6.34 5.31
CA VAL A 106 -17.47 7.07 4.17
C VAL A 106 -16.89 8.46 3.96
N ALA A 107 -15.82 8.82 4.69
CA ALA A 107 -15.21 10.14 4.62
C ALA A 107 -14.83 10.56 3.20
N GLY A 108 -14.21 9.67 2.42
CA GLY A 108 -13.82 9.92 1.03
C GLY A 108 -15.02 10.22 0.13
N LEU A 109 -16.12 9.46 0.28
CA LEU A 109 -17.35 9.66 -0.49
C LEU A 109 -18.02 11.01 -0.16
N LYS A 110 -18.05 11.37 1.13
CA LYS A 110 -18.58 12.68 1.56
C LYS A 110 -17.76 13.83 0.98
N LEU A 111 -16.43 13.72 0.98
CA LEU A 111 -15.53 14.71 0.39
C LEU A 111 -15.73 14.82 -1.15
N SER A 112 -16.05 13.71 -1.82
CA SER A 112 -16.41 13.69 -3.24
C SER A 112 -17.82 14.18 -3.54
N GLY A 113 -18.57 14.63 -2.52
CA GLY A 113 -19.89 15.24 -2.67
C GLY A 113 -21.07 14.29 -2.54
N GLU A 114 -20.88 13.02 -2.16
CA GLU A 114 -21.99 12.11 -1.93
C GLU A 114 -22.81 12.53 -0.69
N LYS A 115 -24.12 12.71 -0.86
CA LYS A 115 -25.04 13.17 0.20
C LYS A 115 -26.17 12.17 0.50
N ASN A 116 -26.29 11.12 -0.30
CA ASN A 116 -27.34 10.13 -0.10
C ASN A 116 -27.03 9.26 1.14
N LYS A 117 -27.72 9.54 2.24
CA LYS A 117 -27.52 8.85 3.52
C LYS A 117 -27.71 7.31 3.43
N LYS A 118 -28.67 6.86 2.61
CA LYS A 118 -28.92 5.41 2.43
C LYS A 118 -27.72 4.76 1.77
N LYS A 119 -27.23 5.32 0.67
CA LYS A 119 -26.05 4.85 -0.05
C LYS A 119 -24.80 4.85 0.83
N LEU A 120 -24.58 5.93 1.61
CA LEU A 120 -23.46 6.00 2.54
C LEU A 120 -23.48 4.89 3.58
N LYS A 121 -24.64 4.57 4.17
CA LYS A 121 -24.80 3.44 5.11
C LYS A 121 -24.54 2.09 4.46
N GLU A 122 -25.07 1.87 3.26
CA GLU A 122 -24.83 0.63 2.51
C GLU A 122 -23.34 0.43 2.21
N VAL A 123 -22.64 1.50 1.79
CA VAL A 123 -21.20 1.45 1.55
C VAL A 123 -20.42 1.24 2.85
N ALA A 124 -20.81 1.90 3.95
CA ALA A 124 -20.17 1.70 5.24
C ALA A 124 -20.26 0.24 5.70
N GLU A 125 -21.45 -0.36 5.64
CA GLU A 125 -21.62 -1.78 5.99
C GLU A 125 -20.81 -2.68 5.06
N LYS A 126 -20.91 -2.51 3.73
CA LYS A 126 -20.15 -3.28 2.74
C LYS A 126 -18.65 -3.23 3.03
N SER A 127 -18.12 -2.04 3.28
CA SER A 127 -16.68 -1.84 3.50
C SER A 127 -16.21 -2.37 4.85
N LEU A 128 -17.02 -2.24 5.91
CA LEU A 128 -16.71 -2.83 7.22
C LEU A 128 -16.75 -4.36 7.18
N ARG A 129 -17.65 -4.96 6.41
CA ARG A 129 -17.67 -6.41 6.15
C ARG A 129 -16.43 -6.81 5.35
N GLY A 130 -16.12 -6.09 4.26
CA GLY A 130 -14.94 -6.31 3.45
C GLY A 130 -13.61 -6.10 4.18
N ALA A 131 -13.63 -5.45 5.34
CA ALA A 131 -12.47 -5.28 6.22
C ALA A 131 -12.52 -6.21 7.46
N ASN A 132 -13.42 -7.19 7.49
CA ASN A 132 -13.62 -8.12 8.60
C ASN A 132 -13.78 -7.41 9.96
N LEU A 133 -14.46 -6.25 9.97
CA LEU A 133 -14.66 -5.43 11.17
C LEU A 133 -16.14 -5.29 11.56
N TRP A 134 -17.08 -5.59 10.66
CA TRP A 134 -18.51 -5.34 10.86
C TRP A 134 -19.05 -5.93 12.15
N ASP A 135 -18.81 -7.20 12.41
CA ASP A 135 -19.41 -7.90 13.56
C ASP A 135 -18.90 -7.39 14.92
N GLU A 136 -17.73 -6.74 14.92
CA GLU A 136 -17.15 -6.14 16.12
C GLU A 136 -17.71 -4.73 16.41
N VAL A 137 -18.26 -4.04 15.37
CA VAL A 137 -18.59 -2.60 15.49
C VAL A 137 -20.04 -2.24 15.13
N LYS A 138 -20.83 -3.17 14.57
CA LYS A 138 -22.18 -2.91 14.04
C LYS A 138 -23.14 -2.26 15.05
N ASP A 139 -22.96 -2.54 16.35
CA ASP A 139 -23.80 -2.01 17.42
C ASP A 139 -23.28 -0.67 17.99
N ARG A 140 -22.20 -0.11 17.43
CA ARG A 140 -21.54 1.12 17.89
C ARG A 140 -20.96 1.98 16.77
N LEU A 141 -21.60 1.97 15.62
CA LEU A 141 -21.15 2.73 14.43
C LEU A 141 -21.12 4.24 14.64
N ASP A 142 -21.91 4.76 15.58
CA ASP A 142 -21.96 6.15 16.02
C ASP A 142 -20.81 6.55 16.95
N LYS A 143 -20.05 5.59 17.48
CA LYS A 143 -18.96 5.87 18.44
C LYS A 143 -17.69 6.33 17.71
N PRO A 144 -16.84 7.14 18.38
CA PRO A 144 -15.59 7.62 17.80
C PRO A 144 -14.64 6.49 17.38
N GLY A 145 -14.07 6.58 16.18
CA GLY A 145 -13.10 5.61 15.66
C GLY A 145 -11.81 5.51 16.48
N GLY A 146 -11.43 6.60 17.19
CA GLY A 146 -10.27 6.61 18.08
C GLY A 146 -10.37 5.69 19.30
N GLY A 147 -11.58 5.25 19.66
CA GLY A 147 -11.81 4.31 20.78
C GLY A 147 -11.60 2.84 20.45
N LEU A 148 -11.25 2.50 19.21
CA LEU A 148 -10.99 1.14 18.76
C LEU A 148 -9.58 0.67 19.16
N SER A 149 -9.36 -0.66 19.27
CA SER A 149 -8.02 -1.24 19.42
C SER A 149 -7.15 -0.96 18.19
N GLY A 150 -5.82 -1.09 18.31
CA GLY A 150 -4.89 -0.85 17.21
C GLY A 150 -5.23 -1.66 15.94
N GLY A 151 -5.51 -2.96 16.09
CA GLY A 151 -5.92 -3.81 14.97
C GLY A 151 -7.28 -3.44 14.38
N GLN A 152 -8.24 -3.03 15.22
CA GLN A 152 -9.52 -2.51 14.75
C GLN A 152 -9.38 -1.18 14.02
N GLN A 153 -8.52 -0.26 14.51
CA GLN A 153 -8.22 1.00 13.83
C GLN A 153 -7.57 0.76 12.46
N GLN A 154 -6.66 -0.21 12.36
CA GLN A 154 -6.04 -0.55 11.08
C GLN A 154 -7.08 -1.09 10.09
N ARG A 155 -7.94 -2.02 10.52
CA ARG A 155 -9.05 -2.53 9.68
C ARG A 155 -10.06 -1.44 9.35
N LEU A 156 -10.30 -0.47 10.22
CA LEU A 156 -11.11 0.71 9.91
C LEU A 156 -10.47 1.57 8.81
N CYS A 157 -9.15 1.76 8.84
CA CYS A 157 -8.42 2.47 7.79
C CYS A 157 -8.47 1.69 6.45
N ILE A 158 -8.43 0.36 6.49
CA ILE A 158 -8.64 -0.48 5.29
C ILE A 158 -10.07 -0.31 4.78
N ALA A 159 -11.10 -0.40 5.66
CA ALA A 159 -12.50 -0.17 5.28
C ALA A 159 -12.70 1.19 4.62
N ARG A 160 -12.09 2.25 5.16
CA ARG A 160 -12.09 3.59 4.56
C ARG A 160 -11.44 3.62 3.18
N ALA A 161 -10.33 2.92 3.00
CA ALA A 161 -9.61 2.90 1.74
C ALA A 161 -10.39 2.16 0.64
N ILE A 162 -11.08 1.06 0.96
CA ILE A 162 -11.86 0.28 -0.02
C ILE A 162 -13.26 0.88 -0.28
N ALA A 163 -13.75 1.77 0.58
CA ALA A 163 -15.09 2.38 0.44
C ALA A 163 -15.25 3.22 -0.84
N VAL A 164 -14.16 3.76 -1.36
CA VAL A 164 -14.15 4.51 -2.64
C VAL A 164 -13.95 3.61 -3.85
N GLU A 165 -13.91 2.28 -3.66
CA GLU A 165 -13.72 1.25 -4.68
C GLU A 165 -12.48 1.52 -5.57
N PRO A 166 -11.27 1.63 -4.98
CA PRO A 166 -10.06 1.86 -5.75
C PRO A 166 -9.73 0.64 -6.63
N GLU A 167 -8.92 0.83 -7.66
CA GLU A 167 -8.42 -0.27 -8.49
C GLU A 167 -7.13 -0.88 -7.92
N VAL A 168 -6.36 -0.07 -7.21
CA VAL A 168 -5.10 -0.45 -6.55
C VAL A 168 -5.13 -0.03 -5.09
N LEU A 169 -4.66 -0.90 -4.21
CA LEU A 169 -4.54 -0.63 -2.78
C LEU A 169 -3.07 -0.73 -2.36
N LEU A 170 -2.51 0.39 -1.93
CA LEU A 170 -1.15 0.47 -1.41
C LEU A 170 -1.17 0.31 0.11
N MET A 171 -0.27 -0.51 0.66
CA MET A 171 -0.16 -0.75 2.10
C MET A 171 1.30 -0.55 2.55
N ASP A 172 1.54 0.49 3.34
CA ASP A 172 2.87 0.79 3.90
C ASP A 172 3.00 0.17 5.28
N GLU A 173 3.66 -0.98 5.41
CA GLU A 173 3.88 -1.74 6.65
C GLU A 173 2.61 -1.92 7.52
N PRO A 174 1.49 -2.43 6.98
CA PRO A 174 0.18 -2.37 7.64
C PRO A 174 0.07 -3.14 8.95
N CYS A 175 1.01 -4.02 9.26
CA CYS A 175 1.02 -4.86 10.46
C CYS A 175 2.12 -4.52 11.46
N SER A 176 2.99 -3.55 11.19
CA SER A 176 4.21 -3.29 11.98
C SER A 176 3.95 -2.89 13.45
N ALA A 177 2.77 -2.34 13.75
CA ALA A 177 2.38 -1.90 15.09
C ALA A 177 1.28 -2.78 15.72
N LEU A 178 1.02 -3.97 15.13
CA LEU A 178 -0.05 -4.85 15.56
C LEU A 178 0.50 -6.04 16.38
N ASP A 179 -0.31 -6.54 17.28
CA ASP A 179 -0.08 -7.83 17.97
C ASP A 179 -0.21 -9.01 16.97
N PRO A 180 0.31 -10.21 17.32
CA PRO A 180 0.32 -11.34 16.40
C PRO A 180 -1.08 -11.76 15.89
N ILE A 181 -2.12 -11.68 16.74
CA ILE A 181 -3.49 -12.07 16.36
C ILE A 181 -4.05 -11.06 15.35
N SER A 182 -3.90 -9.77 15.63
CA SER A 182 -4.31 -8.70 14.71
C SER A 182 -3.54 -8.74 13.40
N THR A 183 -2.26 -9.13 13.43
CA THR A 183 -1.43 -9.31 12.24
C THR A 183 -2.00 -10.41 11.34
N LEU A 184 -2.30 -11.59 11.89
CA LEU A 184 -2.91 -12.69 11.12
C LEU A 184 -4.25 -12.27 10.51
N ALA A 185 -5.10 -11.58 11.27
CA ALA A 185 -6.39 -11.09 10.76
C ALA A 185 -6.23 -10.11 9.58
N VAL A 186 -5.19 -9.28 9.57
CA VAL A 186 -4.90 -8.39 8.42
C VAL A 186 -4.29 -9.17 7.26
N GLU A 187 -3.47 -10.19 7.49
CA GLU A 187 -2.91 -11.06 6.44
C GLU A 187 -4.02 -11.85 5.73
N ASP A 188 -4.95 -12.44 6.49
CA ASP A 188 -6.12 -13.13 5.93
C ASP A 188 -6.98 -12.17 5.09
N LEU A 189 -7.19 -10.95 5.62
CA LEU A 189 -7.91 -9.90 4.91
C LEU A 189 -7.22 -9.51 3.58
N ILE A 190 -5.89 -9.43 3.54
CA ILE A 190 -5.15 -9.15 2.29
C ILE A 190 -5.42 -10.24 1.24
N HIS A 191 -5.48 -11.51 1.64
CA HIS A 191 -5.83 -12.62 0.74
C HIS A 191 -7.24 -12.51 0.17
N GLU A 192 -8.21 -12.08 0.97
CA GLU A 192 -9.58 -11.87 0.50
C GLU A 192 -9.68 -10.65 -0.44
N LEU A 193 -9.00 -9.57 -0.10
CA LEU A 193 -9.02 -8.33 -0.87
C LEU A 193 -8.39 -8.47 -2.26
N LYS A 194 -7.38 -9.33 -2.45
CA LYS A 194 -6.74 -9.48 -3.76
C LYS A 194 -7.67 -10.00 -4.86
N GLU A 195 -8.76 -10.65 -4.50
CA GLU A 195 -9.76 -11.09 -5.48
C GLU A 195 -10.43 -9.91 -6.21
N ASN A 196 -10.45 -8.73 -5.57
CA ASN A 196 -11.09 -7.53 -6.11
C ASN A 196 -10.12 -6.38 -6.40
N PHE A 197 -8.94 -6.38 -5.77
CA PHE A 197 -7.99 -5.27 -5.83
C PHE A 197 -6.60 -5.76 -6.25
N THR A 198 -5.87 -4.90 -6.95
CA THR A 198 -4.42 -5.06 -7.07
C THR A 198 -3.76 -4.48 -5.82
N ILE A 199 -2.93 -5.25 -5.12
CA ILE A 199 -2.35 -4.83 -3.84
C ILE A 199 -0.84 -4.69 -3.96
N VAL A 200 -0.28 -3.58 -3.47
CA VAL A 200 1.16 -3.41 -3.29
C VAL A 200 1.43 -3.17 -1.80
N ILE A 201 2.22 -4.04 -1.20
CA ILE A 201 2.54 -3.97 0.24
C ILE A 201 4.05 -3.73 0.43
N VAL A 202 4.40 -2.78 1.29
CA VAL A 202 5.76 -2.68 1.85
C VAL A 202 5.78 -3.40 3.19
N THR A 203 6.75 -4.26 3.41
CA THR A 203 6.98 -4.88 4.71
C THR A 203 8.47 -5.17 4.93
N HIS A 204 8.92 -5.05 6.18
CA HIS A 204 10.22 -5.51 6.63
C HIS A 204 10.16 -6.95 7.19
N ASN A 205 8.96 -7.51 7.32
CA ASN A 205 8.76 -8.88 7.79
C ASN A 205 8.73 -9.84 6.59
N MET A 206 9.84 -10.58 6.40
CA MET A 206 10.00 -11.54 5.30
C MET A 206 8.98 -12.68 5.37
N GLN A 207 8.61 -13.13 6.57
CA GLN A 207 7.60 -14.18 6.72
C GLN A 207 6.22 -13.69 6.27
N GLN A 208 5.87 -12.44 6.57
CA GLN A 208 4.65 -11.82 6.07
C GLN A 208 4.66 -11.74 4.54
N ALA A 209 5.73 -11.20 3.94
CA ALA A 209 5.86 -11.14 2.48
C ALA A 209 5.68 -12.52 1.84
N ALA A 210 6.36 -13.55 2.38
CA ALA A 210 6.26 -14.91 1.88
C ALA A 210 4.85 -15.52 1.98
N ARG A 211 4.05 -15.12 2.99
CA ARG A 211 2.68 -15.62 3.15
C ARG A 211 1.68 -14.90 2.26
N VAL A 212 1.75 -13.57 2.17
CA VAL A 212 0.67 -12.79 1.57
C VAL A 212 0.88 -12.43 0.10
N SER A 213 2.11 -12.47 -0.42
CA SER A 213 2.37 -11.95 -1.77
C SER A 213 2.51 -13.03 -2.83
N ASP A 214 2.12 -12.67 -4.07
CA ASP A 214 2.28 -13.46 -5.28
C ASP A 214 3.60 -13.10 -5.98
N LYS A 215 3.96 -11.80 -5.97
CA LYS A 215 5.23 -11.27 -6.49
C LYS A 215 5.98 -10.53 -5.38
N THR A 216 7.32 -10.56 -5.45
CA THR A 216 8.17 -9.85 -4.49
C THR A 216 9.27 -9.08 -5.20
N GLY A 217 9.42 -7.79 -4.85
CA GLY A 217 10.54 -6.95 -5.26
C GLY A 217 11.49 -6.72 -4.08
N PHE A 218 12.74 -7.12 -4.25
CA PHE A 218 13.79 -6.82 -3.29
C PHE A 218 14.49 -5.53 -3.65
N PHE A 219 14.46 -4.58 -2.72
CA PHE A 219 15.14 -3.27 -2.82
C PHE A 219 16.36 -3.25 -1.92
N SER A 220 17.43 -2.61 -2.39
CA SER A 220 18.66 -2.40 -1.63
C SER A 220 19.28 -1.05 -1.94
N LEU A 221 20.35 -0.71 -1.26
CA LEU A 221 21.20 0.43 -1.53
C LEU A 221 22.67 -0.01 -1.43
N GLU A 222 23.54 0.54 -2.29
CA GLU A 222 24.97 0.19 -2.32
C GLU A 222 25.72 0.65 -1.06
N ALA A 223 25.34 1.81 -0.54
CA ALA A 223 25.90 2.39 0.69
C ALA A 223 24.94 3.46 1.25
N THR A 224 25.12 3.80 2.52
CA THR A 224 24.36 4.91 3.14
C THR A 224 24.54 6.20 2.35
N GLY A 225 23.42 6.86 2.00
CA GLY A 225 23.39 8.10 1.21
C GLY A 225 23.43 7.89 -0.30
N LYS A 226 23.51 6.66 -0.79
CA LYS A 226 23.31 6.32 -2.20
C LYS A 226 21.84 6.05 -2.50
N PRO A 227 21.38 6.24 -3.75
CA PRO A 227 20.03 5.92 -4.13
C PRO A 227 19.71 4.44 -3.90
N GLY A 228 18.50 4.16 -3.38
CA GLY A 228 17.98 2.80 -3.40
C GLY A 228 17.65 2.34 -4.82
N HIS A 229 17.64 1.05 -5.04
CA HIS A 229 17.31 0.47 -6.35
C HIS A 229 16.62 -0.89 -6.19
N LEU A 230 15.92 -1.31 -7.23
CA LEU A 230 15.36 -2.65 -7.32
C LEU A 230 16.46 -3.64 -7.73
N VAL A 231 16.76 -4.60 -6.87
CA VAL A 231 17.78 -5.64 -7.11
C VAL A 231 17.19 -6.79 -7.91
N GLU A 232 16.01 -7.25 -7.50
CA GLU A 232 15.35 -8.41 -8.08
C GLU A 232 13.83 -8.29 -7.95
N PHE A 233 13.08 -8.76 -8.95
CA PHE A 233 11.63 -8.81 -8.96
C PHE A 233 11.15 -10.08 -9.64
N ASP A 234 10.49 -10.97 -8.90
CA ASP A 234 9.99 -12.24 -9.43
C ASP A 234 8.81 -12.79 -8.59
N ASP A 235 8.36 -13.99 -8.92
CA ASP A 235 7.42 -14.74 -8.09
C ASP A 235 7.96 -14.87 -6.66
N THR A 236 7.10 -14.67 -5.69
CA THR A 236 7.49 -14.73 -4.27
C THR A 236 8.20 -16.04 -3.93
N THR A 237 7.71 -17.15 -4.48
CA THR A 237 8.34 -18.46 -4.29
C THR A 237 9.77 -18.51 -4.83
N THR A 238 10.03 -17.89 -5.98
CA THR A 238 11.38 -17.79 -6.57
C THR A 238 12.29 -16.96 -5.68
N ILE A 239 11.84 -15.75 -5.31
CA ILE A 239 12.60 -14.83 -4.44
C ILE A 239 13.02 -15.52 -3.14
N PHE A 240 12.11 -16.24 -2.47
CA PHE A 240 12.38 -16.84 -1.17
C PHE A 240 13.08 -18.21 -1.19
N LYS A 241 12.99 -18.96 -2.30
CA LYS A 241 13.57 -20.33 -2.37
C LYS A 241 14.78 -20.43 -3.28
N ASN A 242 14.83 -19.65 -4.34
CA ASN A 242 15.86 -19.74 -5.37
C ASN A 242 16.10 -18.40 -6.07
N PRO A 243 16.51 -17.36 -5.33
CA PRO A 243 16.76 -16.04 -5.90
C PRO A 243 17.90 -16.08 -6.92
N SER A 244 17.81 -15.27 -7.96
CA SER A 244 18.84 -15.18 -9.01
C SER A 244 20.01 -14.27 -8.63
N LYS A 245 19.82 -13.42 -7.63
CA LYS A 245 20.80 -12.45 -7.15
C LYS A 245 21.34 -12.83 -5.79
N LYS A 246 22.68 -12.76 -5.66
CA LYS A 246 23.36 -13.07 -4.40
C LYS A 246 22.93 -12.13 -3.28
N ASP A 247 22.75 -10.84 -3.57
CA ASP A 247 22.31 -9.85 -2.57
C ASP A 247 20.92 -10.19 -2.01
N THR A 248 20.03 -10.73 -2.85
CA THR A 248 18.71 -11.23 -2.44
C THR A 248 18.86 -12.45 -1.52
N GLU A 249 19.71 -13.41 -1.89
CA GLU A 249 19.99 -14.61 -1.09
C GLU A 249 20.57 -14.25 0.28
N ASP A 250 21.55 -13.35 0.31
CA ASP A 250 22.21 -12.90 1.55
C ASP A 250 21.20 -12.16 2.45
N TYR A 251 20.33 -11.31 1.90
CA TYR A 251 19.29 -10.64 2.66
C TYR A 251 18.28 -11.62 3.28
N ILE A 252 17.75 -12.56 2.49
CA ILE A 252 16.75 -13.52 2.96
C ILE A 252 17.30 -14.49 3.98
N SER A 253 18.57 -14.90 3.82
CA SER A 253 19.26 -15.80 4.77
C SER A 253 19.75 -15.10 6.04
N GLY A 254 19.54 -13.79 6.19
CA GLY A 254 20.01 -13.01 7.34
C GLY A 254 21.53 -12.77 7.36
N ARG A 255 22.24 -12.99 6.25
CA ARG A 255 23.68 -12.75 6.10
C ARG A 255 24.00 -11.32 5.62
N PHE A 256 23.01 -10.45 5.67
CA PHE A 256 23.13 -9.07 5.27
C PHE A 256 23.69 -8.24 6.44
N GLY A 257 24.91 -7.72 6.30
CA GLY A 257 25.60 -6.90 7.30
C GLY A 257 26.95 -6.44 6.81
#